data_f41edd6bab47c5a47a324705e0a23fef
#
_entry.id   f41edd6bab47c5a47a324705e0a23fef
#
_cell.length_a   1.000
_cell.length_b   1.000
_cell.length_c   1.000
_cell.angle_alpha   90.00
_cell.angle_beta   90.00
_cell.angle_gamma   90.00
#
_symmetry.space_group_name_H-M   'P 1'
#
loop_
_entity.id
_entity.type
_entity.pdbx_description
1 polymer ?
#
loop_
_entity_poly.entity_id
_entity_poly.type
_entity_poly.pdbx_seq_one_letter_code
_entity_poly.pdbx_strand_id
1 'polypeptide(L)'
;PLDRVEIILINACSPDNSWPVIQELAKTRSFLRGISLRKNFGQHNATMAGLNYASGEVIIIMDDDLQHPPEALPKLLAKINEGYDVCYTHYQNRQHATWKKLGSKFNNLVATSLLEKPRDLYLSSFKAIRREIAKEIIKYEGPYAYLDGLILNVTKSITSIDINHGARYIGTGNYNLRRSMSLWLKMATNFSIIPLRIATVMGFILSITSLIMLIIVIIDKIIHPTISAGWASIMTAVLFIGGIQTL
;
A
#
# COMPACT_ATOMS: atom_id res chain seq x y z
N PRO A 1 18.13 23.09 -17.69
CA PRO A 1 19.13 22.44 -18.53
C PRO A 1 19.01 20.92 -18.39
N LEU A 2 19.05 20.15 -19.50
CA LEU A 2 18.90 18.68 -19.52
C LEU A 2 20.07 17.94 -18.82
N ASP A 3 21.17 18.62 -18.58
CA ASP A 3 22.34 18.15 -17.83
C ASP A 3 22.07 17.94 -16.32
N ARG A 4 20.95 18.48 -15.81
CA ARG A 4 20.50 18.31 -14.42
C ARG A 4 19.33 17.34 -14.25
N VAL A 5 18.94 16.64 -15.30
CA VAL A 5 17.80 15.72 -15.31
C VAL A 5 18.28 14.32 -15.67
N GLU A 6 17.88 13.34 -14.93
CA GLU A 6 17.95 11.93 -15.33
C GLU A 6 16.55 11.36 -15.52
N ILE A 7 16.38 10.50 -16.49
CA ILE A 7 15.14 9.76 -16.74
C ILE A 7 15.45 8.28 -16.63
N ILE A 8 14.76 7.59 -15.74
CA ILE A 8 14.90 6.15 -15.55
C ILE A 8 13.60 5.47 -16.00
N LEU A 9 13.65 4.75 -17.10
CA LEU A 9 12.53 3.98 -17.63
C LEU A 9 12.62 2.54 -17.16
N ILE A 10 11.56 2.06 -16.52
CA ILE A 10 11.50 0.72 -15.96
C ILE A 10 10.56 -0.15 -16.80
N ASN A 11 11.11 -1.11 -17.51
CA ASN A 11 10.32 -2.14 -18.17
C ASN A 11 9.97 -3.26 -17.17
N ALA A 12 8.70 -3.37 -16.81
CA ALA A 12 8.20 -4.39 -15.89
C ALA A 12 7.96 -5.77 -16.57
N CYS A 13 8.82 -6.16 -17.51
CA CYS A 13 8.67 -7.36 -18.33
C CYS A 13 7.43 -7.28 -19.24
N SER A 14 7.30 -6.19 -20.00
CA SER A 14 6.24 -6.03 -21.00
C SER A 14 6.39 -7.04 -22.12
N PRO A 15 5.28 -7.64 -22.61
CA PRO A 15 5.33 -8.65 -23.68
C PRO A 15 5.48 -8.04 -25.08
N ASP A 16 5.48 -6.74 -25.20
CA ASP A 16 5.57 -5.96 -26.44
C ASP A 16 7.00 -5.46 -26.73
N ASN A 17 7.14 -4.57 -27.71
CA ASN A 17 8.43 -3.99 -28.11
C ASN A 17 8.91 -2.84 -27.21
N SER A 18 8.35 -2.65 -26.01
CA SER A 18 8.74 -1.54 -25.12
C SER A 18 10.23 -1.58 -24.76
N TRP A 19 10.77 -2.76 -24.44
CA TRP A 19 12.18 -2.86 -24.06
C TRP A 19 13.17 -2.50 -25.19
N PRO A 20 13.05 -3.02 -26.42
CA PRO A 20 13.88 -2.56 -27.55
C PRO A 20 13.83 -1.04 -27.78
N VAL A 21 12.64 -0.44 -27.64
CA VAL A 21 12.48 1.01 -27.79
C VAL A 21 13.24 1.77 -26.70
N ILE A 22 13.13 1.33 -25.44
CA ILE A 22 13.87 1.92 -24.32
C ILE A 22 15.37 1.81 -24.54
N GLN A 23 15.87 0.66 -25.01
CA GLN A 23 17.30 0.48 -25.29
C GLN A 23 17.81 1.42 -26.38
N GLU A 24 17.04 1.62 -27.44
CA GLU A 24 17.41 2.53 -28.53
C GLU A 24 17.44 3.99 -28.06
N LEU A 25 16.44 4.38 -27.28
CA LEU A 25 16.40 5.73 -26.68
C LEU A 25 17.57 5.97 -25.74
N ALA A 26 17.96 4.99 -24.93
CA ALA A 26 19.06 5.11 -23.99
C ALA A 26 20.43 5.21 -24.68
N LYS A 27 20.61 4.64 -25.89
CA LYS A 27 21.83 4.80 -26.68
C LYS A 27 22.04 6.23 -27.19
N THR A 28 20.94 6.93 -27.48
CA THR A 28 20.98 8.25 -28.12
C THR A 28 20.86 9.41 -27.14
N ARG A 29 20.50 9.15 -25.86
CA ARG A 29 20.25 10.17 -24.84
C ARG A 29 20.97 9.84 -23.53
N SER A 30 22.03 10.56 -23.23
CA SER A 30 22.88 10.34 -22.05
C SER A 30 22.15 10.52 -20.70
N PHE A 31 21.08 11.31 -20.67
CA PHE A 31 20.25 11.55 -19.49
C PHE A 31 19.19 10.45 -19.27
N LEU A 32 19.06 9.48 -20.20
CA LEU A 32 18.08 8.41 -20.14
C LEU A 32 18.76 7.07 -19.81
N ARG A 33 18.22 6.36 -18.84
CA ARG A 33 18.62 5.01 -18.44
C ARG A 33 17.42 4.07 -18.52
N GLY A 34 17.60 2.89 -19.10
CA GLY A 34 16.61 1.81 -19.11
C GLY A 34 16.96 0.72 -18.11
N ILE A 35 15.96 0.19 -17.42
CA ILE A 35 16.06 -0.99 -16.54
C ILE A 35 14.98 -1.98 -16.95
N SER A 36 15.33 -3.25 -17.17
CA SER A 36 14.37 -4.29 -17.49
C SER A 36 14.32 -5.35 -16.40
N LEU A 37 13.13 -5.59 -15.85
CA LEU A 37 12.89 -6.65 -14.89
C LEU A 37 12.72 -7.99 -15.62
N ARG A 38 13.24 -9.06 -15.06
CA ARG A 38 13.14 -10.42 -15.66
C ARG A 38 11.73 -11.01 -15.57
N LYS A 39 10.88 -10.46 -14.70
CA LYS A 39 9.51 -10.90 -14.47
C LYS A 39 8.66 -9.71 -14.06
N ASN A 40 7.37 -9.77 -14.34
CA ASN A 40 6.42 -8.75 -13.84
C ASN A 40 6.17 -8.95 -12.34
N PHE A 41 6.78 -8.11 -11.53
CA PHE A 41 6.62 -8.07 -10.07
C PHE A 41 5.59 -7.02 -9.63
N GLY A 42 4.93 -6.34 -10.57
CA GLY A 42 3.97 -5.25 -10.35
C GLY A 42 4.63 -3.87 -10.21
N GLN A 43 3.79 -2.84 -10.29
CA GLN A 43 4.20 -1.43 -10.37
C GLN A 43 5.08 -0.98 -9.20
N HIS A 44 4.72 -1.33 -7.96
CA HIS A 44 5.49 -0.91 -6.79
C HIS A 44 6.93 -1.45 -6.79
N ASN A 45 7.12 -2.71 -7.17
CA ASN A 45 8.47 -3.28 -7.27
C ASN A 45 9.26 -2.69 -8.45
N ALA A 46 8.59 -2.38 -9.56
CA ALA A 46 9.22 -1.64 -10.66
C ALA A 46 9.68 -0.26 -10.21
N THR A 47 8.84 0.47 -9.47
CA THR A 47 9.21 1.77 -8.89
C THR A 47 10.37 1.62 -7.89
N MET A 48 10.36 0.62 -7.00
CA MET A 48 11.48 0.34 -6.09
C MET A 48 12.78 0.08 -6.84
N ALA A 49 12.74 -0.66 -7.94
CA ALA A 49 13.91 -0.84 -8.80
C ALA A 49 14.42 0.50 -9.34
N GLY A 50 13.53 1.38 -9.81
CA GLY A 50 13.90 2.73 -10.25
C GLY A 50 14.53 3.58 -9.16
N LEU A 51 13.96 3.58 -7.96
CA LEU A 51 14.45 4.33 -6.81
C LEU A 51 15.87 3.93 -6.40
N ASN A 52 16.23 2.64 -6.53
CA ASN A 52 17.59 2.17 -6.25
C ASN A 52 18.66 2.76 -7.19
N TYR A 53 18.26 3.18 -8.38
CA TYR A 53 19.18 3.76 -9.37
C TYR A 53 19.08 5.28 -9.47
N ALA A 54 18.09 5.88 -8.81
CA ALA A 54 17.89 7.32 -8.86
C ALA A 54 18.96 8.08 -8.07
N SER A 55 19.55 9.09 -8.69
CA SER A 55 20.63 9.91 -8.14
C SER A 55 20.24 11.36 -7.86
N GLY A 56 19.12 11.83 -8.40
CA GLY A 56 18.63 13.20 -8.24
C GLY A 56 18.23 13.56 -6.81
N GLU A 57 18.30 14.83 -6.44
CA GLU A 57 17.86 15.35 -5.14
C GLU A 57 16.35 15.24 -4.94
N VAL A 58 15.61 15.36 -6.02
CA VAL A 58 14.15 15.18 -6.07
C VAL A 58 13.85 14.12 -7.11
N ILE A 59 13.08 13.12 -6.71
CA ILE A 59 12.67 12.02 -7.57
C ILE A 59 11.19 12.16 -7.87
N ILE A 60 10.83 12.20 -9.15
CA ILE A 60 9.45 12.26 -9.59
C ILE A 60 9.07 10.91 -10.19
N ILE A 61 7.99 10.33 -9.67
CA ILE A 61 7.44 9.06 -10.12
C ILE A 61 6.21 9.37 -10.96
N MET A 62 6.18 8.85 -12.18
CA MET A 62 5.03 8.99 -13.08
C MET A 62 4.84 7.74 -13.94
N ASP A 63 3.60 7.50 -14.34
CA ASP A 63 3.27 6.44 -15.30
C ASP A 63 3.44 6.95 -16.73
N ASP A 64 3.63 6.05 -17.69
CA ASP A 64 3.89 6.31 -19.10
C ASP A 64 2.62 6.30 -19.98
N ASP A 65 1.44 6.32 -19.37
CA ASP A 65 0.15 6.23 -20.06
C ASP A 65 -0.41 7.59 -20.54
N LEU A 66 0.42 8.65 -20.49
CA LEU A 66 0.10 10.03 -20.85
C LEU A 66 -1.02 10.69 -20.01
N GLN A 67 -1.41 10.07 -18.90
CA GLN A 67 -2.37 10.68 -17.97
C GLN A 67 -1.72 11.69 -17.03
N HIS A 68 -0.40 11.65 -16.90
CA HIS A 68 0.41 12.51 -16.06
C HIS A 68 1.02 13.66 -16.88
N PRO A 69 0.48 14.89 -16.78
CA PRO A 69 0.96 16.02 -17.55
C PRO A 69 2.34 16.46 -17.08
N PRO A 70 3.37 16.51 -17.98
CA PRO A 70 4.70 17.00 -17.62
C PRO A 70 4.70 18.45 -17.11
N GLU A 71 3.70 19.24 -17.46
CA GLU A 71 3.50 20.63 -17.02
C GLU A 71 3.26 20.74 -15.49
N ALA A 72 2.93 19.64 -14.82
CA ALA A 72 2.82 19.59 -13.38
C ALA A 72 4.18 19.47 -12.66
N LEU A 73 5.25 19.08 -13.36
CA LEU A 73 6.59 18.89 -12.77
C LEU A 73 7.11 20.13 -12.03
N PRO A 74 7.02 21.36 -12.58
CA PRO A 74 7.46 22.58 -11.86
C PRO A 74 6.66 22.80 -10.56
N LYS A 75 5.36 22.49 -10.54
CA LYS A 75 4.52 22.65 -9.35
C LYS A 75 4.89 21.64 -8.25
N LEU A 76 5.19 20.40 -8.63
CA LEU A 76 5.68 19.37 -7.71
C LEU A 76 7.02 19.78 -7.08
N LEU A 77 7.97 20.25 -7.92
CA LEU A 77 9.27 20.72 -7.48
C LEU A 77 9.15 21.94 -6.55
N ALA A 78 8.25 22.88 -6.84
CA ALA A 78 8.02 24.03 -5.97
C ALA A 78 7.61 23.60 -4.56
N LYS A 79 6.72 22.61 -4.42
CA LYS A 79 6.31 22.09 -3.11
C LYS A 79 7.44 21.40 -2.35
N ILE A 80 8.28 20.66 -3.04
CA ILE A 80 9.47 20.08 -2.42
C ILE A 80 10.44 21.19 -1.95
N ASN A 81 10.61 22.26 -2.75
CA ASN A 81 11.45 23.41 -2.39
C ASN A 81 10.87 24.23 -1.23
N GLU A 82 9.55 24.25 -1.02
CA GLU A 82 8.89 24.83 0.16
C GLU A 82 9.21 24.07 1.48
N GLY A 83 9.88 22.92 1.40
CA GLY A 83 10.31 22.12 2.57
C GLY A 83 9.54 20.84 2.80
N TYR A 84 8.57 20.47 1.95
CA TYR A 84 7.89 19.20 2.05
C TYR A 84 8.78 18.06 1.57
N ASP A 85 8.64 16.88 2.20
CA ASP A 85 9.37 15.68 1.83
C ASP A 85 8.73 14.97 0.63
N VAL A 86 7.39 15.02 0.56
CA VAL A 86 6.61 14.35 -0.49
C VAL A 86 5.47 15.26 -0.95
N CYS A 87 5.29 15.33 -2.26
CA CYS A 87 4.17 16.02 -2.87
C CYS A 87 3.40 15.06 -3.80
N TYR A 88 2.14 14.77 -3.47
CA TYR A 88 1.22 14.01 -4.32
C TYR A 88 0.47 14.92 -5.29
N THR A 89 -0.06 14.32 -6.36
CA THR A 89 -1.02 15.00 -7.23
C THR A 89 -2.45 14.58 -6.89
N HIS A 90 -3.39 15.53 -6.93
CA HIS A 90 -4.81 15.27 -6.77
C HIS A 90 -5.55 15.67 -8.06
N TYR A 91 -6.40 14.80 -8.57
CA TYR A 91 -7.14 15.01 -9.81
C TYR A 91 -8.51 15.61 -9.53
N GLN A 92 -8.79 16.84 -9.99
CA GLN A 92 -10.01 17.59 -9.71
C GLN A 92 -11.20 17.04 -10.46
N ASN A 93 -11.35 16.27 -11.35
CA ASN A 93 -12.57 15.83 -12.03
C ASN A 93 -12.58 14.32 -12.36
N ARG A 94 -12.81 13.48 -11.36
CA ARG A 94 -13.11 12.07 -11.61
C ARG A 94 -14.60 11.88 -11.90
N GLN A 95 -14.95 11.73 -13.17
CA GLN A 95 -16.26 11.22 -13.58
C GLN A 95 -16.30 9.70 -13.36
N HIS A 96 -16.75 9.26 -12.18
CA HIS A 96 -16.93 7.83 -11.90
C HIS A 96 -18.39 7.52 -11.56
N ALA A 97 -18.89 6.37 -12.05
CA ALA A 97 -20.18 5.82 -11.66
C ALA A 97 -20.33 5.68 -10.15
N THR A 98 -21.54 5.86 -9.62
CA THR A 98 -21.84 5.94 -8.17
C THR A 98 -21.33 4.75 -7.35
N TRP A 99 -21.39 3.52 -7.88
CA TRP A 99 -20.88 2.33 -7.19
C TRP A 99 -19.34 2.30 -7.06
N LYS A 100 -18.59 2.88 -8.03
CA LYS A 100 -17.14 3.06 -7.93
C LYS A 100 -16.76 4.09 -6.86
N LYS A 101 -17.61 5.11 -6.64
CA LYS A 101 -17.41 6.08 -5.55
C LYS A 101 -17.54 5.43 -4.18
N LEU A 102 -18.47 4.49 -4.01
CA LEU A 102 -18.65 3.76 -2.73
C LEU A 102 -17.45 2.86 -2.44
N GLY A 103 -16.98 2.09 -3.43
CA GLY A 103 -15.76 1.28 -3.31
C GLY A 103 -14.51 2.12 -3.04
N SER A 104 -14.40 3.29 -3.67
CA SER A 104 -13.30 4.23 -3.43
C SER A 104 -13.33 4.82 -2.01
N LYS A 105 -14.51 5.18 -1.48
CA LYS A 105 -14.66 5.66 -0.09
C LYS A 105 -14.27 4.59 0.91
N PHE A 106 -14.71 3.35 0.70
CA PHE A 106 -14.34 2.23 1.56
C PHE A 106 -12.83 1.95 1.51
N ASN A 107 -12.24 1.93 0.31
CA ASN A 107 -10.80 1.78 0.14
C ASN A 107 -10.01 2.90 0.84
N ASN A 108 -10.49 4.14 0.73
CA ASN A 108 -9.88 5.28 1.42
C ASN A 108 -9.98 5.16 2.95
N LEU A 109 -11.13 4.70 3.47
CA LEU A 109 -11.33 4.48 4.90
C LEU A 109 -10.36 3.40 5.43
N VAL A 110 -10.26 2.28 4.71
CA VAL A 110 -9.33 1.19 5.05
C VAL A 110 -7.88 1.67 5.00
N ALA A 111 -7.48 2.38 3.95
CA ALA A 111 -6.13 2.94 3.86
C ALA A 111 -5.85 3.97 4.97
N THR A 112 -6.83 4.81 5.31
CA THR A 112 -6.70 5.78 6.41
C THR A 112 -6.50 5.09 7.75
N SER A 113 -7.24 4.02 8.01
CA SER A 113 -7.15 3.26 9.27
C SER A 113 -5.89 2.40 9.36
N LEU A 114 -5.49 1.74 8.26
CA LEU A 114 -4.36 0.81 8.26
C LEU A 114 -3.00 1.50 8.13
N LEU A 115 -2.95 2.67 7.45
CA LEU A 115 -1.70 3.37 7.13
C LEU A 115 -1.54 4.70 7.89
N GLU A 116 -2.46 5.02 8.82
CA GLU A 116 -2.50 6.33 9.51
C GLU A 116 -2.46 7.53 8.53
N LYS A 117 -3.03 7.35 7.34
CA LYS A 117 -3.04 8.33 6.27
C LYS A 117 -3.89 9.54 6.63
N PRO A 118 -3.46 10.79 6.38
CA PRO A 118 -4.33 11.97 6.48
C PRO A 118 -5.61 11.78 5.63
N ARG A 119 -6.78 12.15 6.21
CA ARG A 119 -8.10 11.88 5.57
C ARG A 119 -8.23 12.49 4.18
N ASP A 120 -7.67 13.67 3.99
CA ASP A 120 -7.78 14.45 2.76
C ASP A 120 -6.67 14.14 1.73
N LEU A 121 -5.70 13.32 2.09
CA LEU A 121 -4.61 12.96 1.19
C LEU A 121 -5.07 11.89 0.19
N TYR A 122 -4.93 12.19 -1.10
CA TYR A 122 -5.09 11.23 -2.18
C TYR A 122 -3.74 10.63 -2.57
N LEU A 123 -3.59 9.30 -2.46
CA LEU A 123 -2.37 8.58 -2.83
C LEU A 123 -2.37 8.33 -4.34
N SER A 124 -1.73 9.23 -5.07
CA SER A 124 -1.58 9.16 -6.53
C SER A 124 -0.29 8.42 -6.90
N SER A 125 -0.25 7.78 -8.08
CA SER A 125 0.99 7.27 -8.67
C SER A 125 1.94 8.40 -9.08
N PHE A 126 1.41 9.55 -9.50
CA PHE A 126 2.19 10.73 -9.86
C PHE A 126 2.52 11.57 -8.63
N LYS A 127 3.79 11.58 -8.23
CA LYS A 127 4.28 12.22 -7.01
C LYS A 127 5.76 12.61 -7.12
N ALA A 128 6.17 13.57 -6.30
CA ALA A 128 7.58 13.91 -6.07
C ALA A 128 7.98 13.51 -4.66
N ILE A 129 9.19 13.00 -4.49
CA ILE A 129 9.78 12.63 -3.19
C ILE A 129 11.21 13.15 -3.11
N ARG A 130 11.64 13.56 -1.91
CA ARG A 130 13.05 13.87 -1.64
C ARG A 130 13.91 12.62 -1.68
N ARG A 131 15.17 12.78 -2.07
CA ARG A 131 16.15 11.70 -2.09
C ARG A 131 16.34 11.02 -0.74
N GLU A 132 16.32 11.78 0.36
CA GLU A 132 16.43 11.23 1.71
C GLU A 132 15.33 10.23 2.00
N ILE A 133 14.09 10.55 1.62
CA ILE A 133 12.93 9.66 1.79
C ILE A 133 13.08 8.42 0.91
N ALA A 134 13.50 8.59 -0.34
CA ALA A 134 13.75 7.46 -1.23
C ALA A 134 14.82 6.51 -0.66
N LYS A 135 15.91 7.06 -0.09
CA LYS A 135 16.95 6.25 0.58
C LYS A 135 16.44 5.44 1.75
N GLU A 136 15.50 5.95 2.53
CA GLU A 136 14.88 5.17 3.60
C GLU A 136 13.95 4.09 3.06
N ILE A 137 13.17 4.41 2.03
CA ILE A 137 12.24 3.48 1.39
C ILE A 137 12.96 2.27 0.79
N ILE A 138 14.08 2.47 0.10
CA ILE A 138 14.82 1.37 -0.54
C ILE A 138 15.50 0.40 0.44
N LYS A 139 15.58 0.73 1.73
CA LYS A 139 16.03 -0.20 2.78
C LYS A 139 15.00 -1.30 3.09
N TYR A 140 13.79 -1.17 2.55
CA TYR A 140 12.74 -2.16 2.77
C TYR A 140 13.05 -3.47 2.03
N GLU A 141 13.24 -4.56 2.78
CA GLU A 141 13.54 -5.91 2.27
C GLU A 141 12.35 -6.87 2.33
N GLY A 142 11.18 -6.37 2.72
CA GLY A 142 9.99 -7.20 2.85
C GLY A 142 9.44 -7.70 1.51
N PRO A 143 8.60 -8.76 1.52
CA PRO A 143 8.17 -9.46 0.31
C PRO A 143 7.18 -8.65 -0.56
N TYR A 144 6.52 -7.65 -0.02
CA TYR A 144 5.49 -6.86 -0.71
C TYR A 144 5.74 -5.37 -0.51
N ALA A 145 6.48 -4.75 -1.40
CA ALA A 145 6.66 -3.32 -1.41
C ALA A 145 5.33 -2.63 -1.78
N TYR A 146 4.79 -1.83 -0.85
CA TYR A 146 3.71 -0.89 -1.13
C TYR A 146 4.23 0.51 -0.89
N LEU A 147 4.60 1.19 -1.96
CA LEU A 147 5.36 2.44 -1.92
C LEU A 147 4.72 3.51 -1.02
N ASP A 148 3.40 3.71 -1.15
CA ASP A 148 2.70 4.74 -0.38
C ASP A 148 2.68 4.42 1.11
N GLY A 149 2.58 3.14 1.49
CA GLY A 149 2.73 2.71 2.88
C GLY A 149 4.13 2.96 3.42
N LEU A 150 5.16 2.68 2.62
CA LEU A 150 6.55 2.98 3.00
C LEU A 150 6.78 4.48 3.19
N ILE A 151 6.25 5.32 2.28
CA ILE A 151 6.33 6.78 2.40
C ILE A 151 5.68 7.24 3.72
N LEU A 152 4.47 6.80 4.02
CA LEU A 152 3.72 7.20 5.22
C LEU A 152 4.40 6.75 6.52
N ASN A 153 5.16 5.64 6.48
CA ASN A 153 5.96 5.18 7.63
C ASN A 153 7.22 6.01 7.86
N VAL A 154 7.78 6.62 6.80
CA VAL A 154 9.04 7.38 6.88
C VAL A 154 8.81 8.84 7.23
N THR A 155 7.76 9.48 6.68
CA THR A 155 7.53 10.92 6.88
C THR A 155 6.07 11.28 7.03
N LYS A 156 5.81 12.36 7.77
CA LYS A 156 4.51 13.04 7.86
C LYS A 156 4.51 14.39 7.12
N SER A 157 5.67 14.84 6.60
CA SER A 157 5.82 16.10 5.83
C SER A 157 5.35 15.91 4.39
N ILE A 158 4.04 15.74 4.22
CA ILE A 158 3.40 15.40 2.95
C ILE A 158 2.40 16.48 2.56
N THR A 159 2.40 16.84 1.28
CA THR A 159 1.43 17.78 0.70
C THR A 159 0.85 17.24 -0.61
N SER A 160 -0.08 17.96 -1.19
CA SER A 160 -0.63 17.64 -2.51
C SER A 160 -0.88 18.90 -3.35
N ILE A 161 -0.85 18.74 -4.66
CA ILE A 161 -1.24 19.76 -5.64
C ILE A 161 -2.38 19.25 -6.49
N ASP A 162 -3.29 20.15 -6.86
CA ASP A 162 -4.35 19.86 -7.81
C ASP A 162 -3.83 19.93 -9.24
N ILE A 163 -4.15 18.92 -10.02
CA ILE A 163 -3.86 18.85 -11.46
C ILE A 163 -5.09 18.44 -12.27
N ASN A 164 -5.14 18.86 -13.52
CA ASN A 164 -6.15 18.40 -14.46
C ASN A 164 -5.81 16.96 -14.89
N HIS A 165 -6.83 16.11 -14.94
CA HIS A 165 -6.67 14.73 -15.39
C HIS A 165 -6.64 14.67 -16.93
N GLY A 166 -5.55 14.19 -17.51
CA GLY A 166 -5.48 13.84 -18.92
C GLY A 166 -6.35 12.61 -19.21
N ALA A 167 -7.04 12.59 -20.36
CA ALA A 167 -7.74 11.39 -20.82
C ALA A 167 -6.70 10.30 -21.15
N ARG A 168 -6.96 9.05 -20.74
CA ARG A 168 -6.09 7.92 -21.09
C ARG A 168 -6.06 7.74 -22.61
N TYR A 169 -4.87 7.74 -23.20
CA TYR A 169 -4.71 7.67 -24.65
C TYR A 169 -5.00 6.27 -25.20
N ILE A 170 -4.60 5.20 -24.48
CA ILE A 170 -4.80 3.79 -24.88
C ILE A 170 -5.09 2.91 -23.66
N GLY A 171 -6.05 1.99 -23.80
CA GLY A 171 -6.28 0.89 -22.86
C GLY A 171 -7.43 1.06 -21.87
N THR A 172 -7.96 -0.06 -21.37
CA THR A 172 -8.99 -0.13 -20.32
C THR A 172 -8.33 -0.44 -18.98
N GLY A 173 -8.73 0.27 -17.93
CA GLY A 173 -8.19 0.06 -16.57
C GLY A 173 -8.49 -1.36 -16.04
N ASN A 174 -7.45 -2.12 -15.72
CA ASN A 174 -7.50 -3.51 -15.24
C ASN A 174 -7.93 -3.63 -13.76
N TYR A 175 -8.83 -2.79 -13.26
CA TYR A 175 -9.29 -2.85 -11.88
C TYR A 175 -10.33 -3.97 -11.71
N ASN A 176 -9.94 -5.07 -11.05
CA ASN A 176 -10.83 -6.17 -10.69
C ASN A 176 -10.95 -6.26 -9.16
N LEU A 177 -12.15 -6.56 -8.65
CA LEU A 177 -12.46 -6.67 -7.22
C LEU A 177 -11.49 -7.63 -6.49
N ARG A 178 -11.13 -8.75 -7.14
CA ARG A 178 -10.17 -9.72 -6.62
C ARG A 178 -8.77 -9.11 -6.40
N ARG A 179 -8.32 -8.24 -7.31
CA ARG A 179 -7.03 -7.53 -7.17
C ARG A 179 -7.07 -6.51 -6.04
N SER A 180 -8.19 -5.79 -5.88
CA SER A 180 -8.38 -4.85 -4.75
C SER A 180 -8.38 -5.58 -3.41
N MET A 181 -9.06 -6.72 -3.30
CA MET A 181 -9.07 -7.56 -2.08
C MET A 181 -7.66 -8.07 -1.75
N SER A 182 -6.92 -8.56 -2.75
CA SER A 182 -5.53 -8.99 -2.56
C SER A 182 -4.63 -7.85 -2.08
N LEU A 183 -4.82 -6.64 -2.61
CA LEU A 183 -4.06 -5.46 -2.16
C LEU A 183 -4.39 -5.13 -0.70
N TRP A 184 -5.66 -5.16 -0.30
CA TRP A 184 -6.06 -4.92 1.10
C TRP A 184 -5.45 -5.92 2.07
N LEU A 185 -5.48 -7.21 1.72
CA LEU A 185 -4.86 -8.24 2.56
C LEU A 185 -3.36 -8.00 2.71
N LYS A 186 -2.66 -7.65 1.63
CA LYS A 186 -1.24 -7.29 1.67
C LYS A 186 -0.97 -6.04 2.51
N MET A 187 -1.82 -5.02 2.39
CA MET A 187 -1.71 -3.81 3.22
C MET A 187 -1.96 -4.13 4.69
N ALA A 188 -3.00 -4.89 5.00
CA ALA A 188 -3.36 -5.25 6.37
C ALA A 188 -2.27 -6.09 7.05
N THR A 189 -1.64 -7.01 6.32
CA THR A 189 -0.61 -7.91 6.89
C THR A 189 0.77 -7.29 6.99
N ASN A 190 1.14 -6.36 6.08
CA ASN A 190 2.50 -5.81 6.04
C ASN A 190 2.64 -4.43 6.71
N PHE A 191 1.57 -3.64 6.74
CA PHE A 191 1.63 -2.24 7.18
C PHE A 191 0.72 -1.94 8.38
N SER A 192 0.00 -2.94 8.90
CA SER A 192 -0.90 -2.74 10.02
C SER A 192 -0.80 -3.85 11.04
N ILE A 193 -0.69 -3.47 12.30
CA ILE A 193 -0.77 -4.37 13.45
C ILE A 193 -2.23 -4.59 13.90
N ILE A 194 -3.21 -3.91 13.28
CA ILE A 194 -4.62 -3.98 13.67
C ILE A 194 -5.18 -5.41 13.59
N PRO A 195 -4.96 -6.19 12.50
CA PRO A 195 -5.46 -7.57 12.45
C PRO A 195 -4.92 -8.44 13.59
N LEU A 196 -3.63 -8.28 13.91
CA LEU A 196 -3.00 -9.00 15.01
C LEU A 196 -3.58 -8.58 16.37
N ARG A 197 -3.77 -7.28 16.60
CA ARG A 197 -4.41 -6.76 17.82
C ARG A 197 -5.83 -7.29 17.99
N ILE A 198 -6.63 -7.33 16.91
CA ILE A 198 -7.99 -7.88 16.95
C ILE A 198 -7.94 -9.35 17.34
N ALA A 199 -7.08 -10.16 16.72
CA ALA A 199 -6.92 -11.57 17.04
C ALA A 199 -6.53 -11.76 18.50
N THR A 200 -5.55 -11.01 19.00
CA THR A 200 -5.10 -11.05 20.40
C THR A 200 -6.23 -10.69 21.36
N VAL A 201 -6.96 -9.58 21.13
CA VAL A 201 -8.08 -9.16 21.98
C VAL A 201 -9.19 -10.21 21.98
N MET A 202 -9.54 -10.77 20.82
CA MET A 202 -10.53 -11.86 20.73
C MET A 202 -10.06 -13.11 21.48
N GLY A 203 -8.78 -13.48 21.37
CA GLY A 203 -8.18 -14.57 22.12
C GLY A 203 -8.32 -14.38 23.63
N PHE A 204 -7.99 -13.17 24.13
CA PHE A 204 -8.16 -12.81 25.54
C PHE A 204 -9.61 -12.95 26.01
N ILE A 205 -10.56 -12.39 25.24
CA ILE A 205 -11.99 -12.47 25.58
C ILE A 205 -12.45 -13.94 25.65
N LEU A 206 -12.10 -14.74 24.64
CA LEU A 206 -12.44 -16.15 24.58
C LEU A 206 -11.82 -16.92 25.74
N SER A 207 -10.55 -16.70 26.07
CA SER A 207 -9.86 -17.34 27.18
C SER A 207 -10.52 -17.02 28.54
N ILE A 208 -10.79 -15.73 28.80
CA ILE A 208 -11.45 -15.29 30.05
C ILE A 208 -12.84 -15.88 30.15
N THR A 209 -13.64 -15.83 29.08
CA THR A 209 -14.98 -16.37 29.05
C THR A 209 -14.98 -17.88 29.33
N SER A 210 -14.04 -18.61 28.71
CA SER A 210 -13.87 -20.05 28.92
C SER A 210 -13.45 -20.39 30.34
N LEU A 211 -12.57 -19.58 30.94
CA LEU A 211 -12.15 -19.76 32.32
C LEU A 211 -13.34 -19.59 33.30
N ILE A 212 -14.17 -18.57 33.07
CA ILE A 212 -15.39 -18.34 33.87
C ILE A 212 -16.36 -19.53 33.70
N MET A 213 -16.58 -20.00 32.47
CA MET A 213 -17.42 -21.15 32.20
C MET A 213 -16.89 -22.42 32.89
N LEU A 214 -15.55 -22.63 32.86
CA LEU A 214 -14.91 -23.75 33.54
C LEU A 214 -15.21 -23.72 35.06
N ILE A 215 -15.06 -22.55 35.67
CA ILE A 215 -15.34 -22.38 37.10
C ILE A 215 -16.83 -22.71 37.39
N ILE A 216 -17.77 -22.22 36.57
CA ILE A 216 -19.20 -22.49 36.72
C ILE A 216 -19.48 -24.00 36.61
N VAL A 217 -18.91 -24.67 35.61
CA VAL A 217 -19.06 -26.12 35.40
C VAL A 217 -18.54 -26.91 36.60
N ILE A 218 -17.40 -26.51 37.18
CA ILE A 218 -16.83 -27.17 38.37
C ILE A 218 -17.74 -26.96 39.57
N ILE A 219 -18.20 -25.73 39.81
CA ILE A 219 -19.11 -25.43 40.94
C ILE A 219 -20.43 -26.21 40.79
N ASP A 220 -21.03 -26.21 39.59
CA ASP A 220 -22.28 -26.94 39.32
C ASP A 220 -22.12 -28.45 39.55
N LYS A 221 -21.00 -29.04 39.14
CA LYS A 221 -20.69 -30.44 39.39
C LYS A 221 -20.51 -30.77 40.88
N ILE A 222 -19.98 -29.86 41.69
CA ILE A 222 -19.83 -30.01 43.12
C ILE A 222 -21.21 -29.97 43.80
N ILE A 223 -22.09 -29.05 43.39
CA ILE A 223 -23.44 -28.89 43.98
C ILE A 223 -24.38 -29.98 43.51
N HIS A 224 -24.28 -30.42 42.27
CA HIS A 224 -25.16 -31.42 41.65
C HIS A 224 -24.34 -32.60 41.10
N PRO A 225 -23.88 -33.57 41.95
CA PRO A 225 -23.00 -34.65 41.53
C PRO A 225 -23.57 -35.58 40.43
N THR A 226 -24.90 -35.64 40.30
CA THR A 226 -25.61 -36.50 39.36
C THR A 226 -25.69 -35.98 37.94
N ILE A 227 -25.34 -34.72 37.69
CA ILE A 227 -25.37 -34.14 36.34
C ILE A 227 -24.28 -34.75 35.47
N SER A 228 -24.67 -35.18 34.26
CA SER A 228 -23.75 -35.62 33.24
C SER A 228 -22.94 -34.42 32.72
N ALA A 229 -21.66 -34.33 33.11
CA ALA A 229 -20.81 -33.17 32.83
C ALA A 229 -20.16 -33.17 31.43
N GLY A 230 -20.49 -34.12 30.55
CA GLY A 230 -19.70 -34.35 29.32
C GLY A 230 -19.69 -33.15 28.34
N TRP A 231 -20.86 -32.61 27.98
CA TRP A 231 -20.95 -31.60 26.94
C TRP A 231 -20.38 -30.25 27.37
N ALA A 232 -20.73 -29.77 28.55
CA ALA A 232 -20.26 -28.46 29.03
C ALA A 232 -18.75 -28.44 29.26
N SER A 233 -18.16 -29.52 29.77
CA SER A 233 -16.72 -29.65 29.99
C SER A 233 -15.93 -29.65 28.66
N ILE A 234 -16.44 -30.39 27.66
CA ILE A 234 -15.80 -30.42 26.32
C ILE A 234 -15.85 -29.04 25.68
N MET A 235 -17.02 -28.37 25.69
CA MET A 235 -17.14 -27.03 25.09
C MET A 235 -16.23 -25.99 25.77
N THR A 236 -16.14 -26.05 27.12
CA THR A 236 -15.24 -25.17 27.87
C THR A 236 -13.78 -25.42 27.51
N ALA A 237 -13.35 -26.69 27.39
CA ALA A 237 -12.01 -27.04 27.02
C ALA A 237 -11.68 -26.56 25.57
N VAL A 238 -12.60 -26.74 24.62
CA VAL A 238 -12.44 -26.29 23.22
C VAL A 238 -12.30 -24.77 23.13
N LEU A 239 -13.15 -24.03 23.84
CA LEU A 239 -13.09 -22.57 23.87
C LEU A 239 -11.79 -22.06 24.51
N PHE A 240 -11.36 -22.71 25.62
CA PHE A 240 -10.13 -22.34 26.32
C PHE A 240 -8.90 -22.57 25.45
N ILE A 241 -8.78 -23.75 24.84
CA ILE A 241 -7.68 -24.06 23.93
C ILE A 241 -7.71 -23.11 22.71
N GLY A 242 -8.89 -22.87 22.11
CA GLY A 242 -9.05 -21.94 21.01
C GLY A 242 -8.67 -20.51 21.38
N GLY A 243 -8.99 -20.06 22.59
CA GLY A 243 -8.57 -18.76 23.12
C GLY A 243 -7.04 -18.64 23.25
N ILE A 244 -6.39 -19.64 23.81
CA ILE A 244 -4.92 -19.67 23.95
C ILE A 244 -4.22 -19.69 22.58
N GLN A 245 -4.74 -20.43 21.61
CA GLN A 245 -4.15 -20.50 20.27
C GLN A 245 -4.21 -19.17 19.49
N THR A 246 -5.10 -18.26 19.89
CA THR A 246 -5.24 -16.94 19.23
C THR A 246 -4.47 -15.82 19.95
N LEU A 247 -3.91 -16.10 21.12
CA LEU A 247 -3.00 -15.22 21.84
C LEU A 247 -1.58 -15.27 21.29
#